data_5fc33fa9434cdc98bbc0d6ba48f737ba
#
_entry.id   5fc33fa9434cdc98bbc0d6ba48f737ba
#
_cell.length_a   1.000
_cell.length_b   1.000
_cell.length_c   1.000
_cell.angle_alpha   90.00
_cell.angle_beta   90.00
_cell.angle_gamma   90.00
#
_symmetry.space_group_name_H-M   'P 1'
#
loop_
_entity.id
_entity.type
_entity.pdbx_description
1 polymer ?
#
loop_
_entity_poly.entity_id
_entity_poly.type
_entity_poly.pdbx_seq_one_letter_code
_entity_poly.pdbx_strand_id
1 'polypeptide(L)'
;DEYYTKENDFLNEMLPVLKEDIVNCNKAVMASSFVSELRKEVPETYFLQREMEEKSFDPIIIPEMQEENKLASKYQAIIASAQIEFDGETYTLAALEVKTNDKDRDTRKRAMQAYWGWYDEHAQEIGEVYDQLVQVRTRMAKKLGYENYIELGYYRMMRFDYNKEDVENYRKQVLEDVVPLDNELYARQQKRLGYDTLHAWDEKFEFTSGNPAPKYSREELVKRALKMYQELDPKTGEFFEFMTDRELLDLD
;
A
#
# COMPACT_ATOMS: atom_id res chain seq x y z
N ASP A 1 -14.84 -0.54 -18.48
CA ASP A 1 -15.34 0.84 -18.41
C ASP A 1 -14.39 1.76 -19.21
N GLU A 2 -14.95 2.58 -20.12
CA GLU A 2 -14.21 3.47 -21.03
C GLU A 2 -13.40 4.53 -20.26
N TYR A 3 -13.93 5.03 -19.15
CA TYR A 3 -13.23 6.02 -18.32
C TYR A 3 -12.03 5.42 -17.61
N TYR A 4 -12.16 4.24 -17.05
CA TYR A 4 -11.05 3.50 -16.44
C TYR A 4 -9.91 3.23 -17.43
N THR A 5 -10.24 2.84 -18.66
CA THR A 5 -9.23 2.62 -19.71
C THR A 5 -8.50 3.92 -20.04
N LYS A 6 -9.23 5.03 -20.27
CA LYS A 6 -8.62 6.33 -20.57
C LYS A 6 -7.75 6.87 -19.44
N GLU A 7 -8.19 6.70 -18.19
CA GLU A 7 -7.41 7.07 -17.01
C GLU A 7 -6.11 6.27 -16.94
N ASN A 8 -6.18 4.94 -17.07
CA ASN A 8 -4.99 4.09 -17.07
C ASN A 8 -4.02 4.41 -18.21
N ASP A 9 -4.53 4.67 -19.42
CA ASP A 9 -3.70 5.06 -20.56
C ASP A 9 -2.95 6.37 -20.25
N PHE A 10 -3.64 7.36 -19.67
CA PHE A 10 -3.03 8.62 -19.26
C PHE A 10 -1.97 8.41 -18.18
N LEU A 11 -2.30 7.69 -17.09
CA LEU A 11 -1.37 7.45 -15.98
C LEU A 11 -0.17 6.61 -16.41
N ASN A 12 -0.37 5.64 -17.28
CA ASN A 12 0.69 4.74 -17.70
C ASN A 12 1.62 5.35 -18.76
N GLU A 13 1.09 6.16 -19.67
CA GLU A 13 1.85 6.64 -20.82
C GLU A 13 2.23 8.12 -20.72
N MET A 14 1.29 8.96 -20.29
CA MET A 14 1.50 10.43 -20.30
C MET A 14 2.16 10.94 -19.03
N LEU A 15 1.82 10.39 -17.86
CA LEU A 15 2.37 10.88 -16.59
C LEU A 15 3.90 10.76 -16.52
N PRO A 16 4.55 9.67 -16.99
CA PRO A 16 6.01 9.61 -17.04
C PRO A 16 6.66 10.69 -17.93
N VAL A 17 5.99 11.10 -19.01
CA VAL A 17 6.46 12.20 -19.88
C VAL A 17 6.33 13.54 -19.16
N LEU A 18 5.18 13.82 -18.54
CA LEU A 18 4.97 15.06 -17.76
C LEU A 18 5.93 15.19 -16.58
N LYS A 19 6.42 14.07 -16.06
CA LYS A 19 7.42 14.06 -14.98
C LYS A 19 8.71 14.75 -15.40
N GLU A 20 9.10 14.69 -16.67
CA GLU A 20 10.27 15.40 -17.18
C GLU A 20 10.15 16.92 -16.96
N ASP A 21 8.99 17.50 -17.29
CA ASP A 21 8.75 18.94 -17.12
C ASP A 21 8.78 19.32 -15.63
N ILE A 22 8.18 18.48 -14.77
CA ILE A 22 8.20 18.70 -13.31
C ILE A 22 9.64 18.68 -12.78
N VAL A 23 10.43 17.69 -13.17
CA VAL A 23 11.83 17.56 -12.73
C VAL A 23 12.67 18.71 -13.25
N ASN A 24 12.49 19.14 -14.49
CA ASN A 24 13.19 20.29 -15.07
C ASN A 24 12.83 21.60 -14.34
N CYS A 25 11.56 21.79 -13.98
CA CYS A 25 11.13 22.91 -13.16
C CYS A 25 11.81 22.90 -11.78
N ASN A 26 11.85 21.74 -11.13
CA ASN A 26 12.52 21.57 -9.85
C ASN A 26 14.03 21.83 -9.92
N LYS A 27 14.70 21.36 -10.97
CA LYS A 27 16.12 21.66 -11.23
C LYS A 27 16.36 23.16 -11.38
N ALA A 28 15.48 23.88 -12.09
CA ALA A 28 15.57 25.33 -12.23
C ALA A 28 15.43 26.05 -10.88
N VAL A 29 14.53 25.60 -10.01
CA VAL A 29 14.39 26.14 -8.64
C VAL A 29 15.66 25.88 -7.84
N MET A 30 16.20 24.68 -7.87
CA MET A 30 17.41 24.29 -7.13
C MET A 30 18.68 25.02 -7.62
N ALA A 31 18.74 25.39 -8.91
CA ALA A 31 19.83 26.17 -9.50
C ALA A 31 19.64 27.68 -9.38
N SER A 32 18.53 28.15 -8.81
CA SER A 32 18.22 29.56 -8.69
C SER A 32 19.21 30.27 -7.76
N SER A 33 19.57 31.52 -8.10
CA SER A 33 20.35 32.40 -7.21
C SER A 33 19.66 32.72 -5.88
N PHE A 34 18.34 32.51 -5.80
CA PHE A 34 17.51 32.73 -4.61
C PHE A 34 17.36 31.48 -3.73
N VAL A 35 17.97 30.33 -4.08
CA VAL A 35 17.82 29.09 -3.31
C VAL A 35 18.24 29.22 -1.84
N SER A 36 19.26 30.04 -1.56
CA SER A 36 19.73 30.30 -0.18
C SER A 36 18.72 31.10 0.65
N GLU A 37 17.92 31.95 0.01
CA GLU A 37 16.84 32.70 0.67
C GLU A 37 15.62 31.79 0.86
N LEU A 38 15.30 30.98 -0.16
CA LEU A 38 14.22 30.02 -0.11
C LEU A 38 14.42 28.97 1.02
N ARG A 39 15.67 28.53 1.27
CA ARG A 39 16.01 27.62 2.39
C ARG A 39 15.74 28.23 3.78
N LYS A 40 15.51 29.52 3.91
CA LYS A 40 15.13 30.16 5.19
C LYS A 40 13.62 30.12 5.42
N GLU A 41 12.83 30.04 4.36
CA GLU A 41 11.37 30.13 4.37
C GLU A 41 10.71 28.75 4.23
N VAL A 42 11.40 27.77 3.61
CA VAL A 42 10.86 26.44 3.28
C VAL A 42 11.65 25.37 4.05
N PRO A 43 10.97 24.35 4.62
CA PRO A 43 11.63 23.25 5.33
C PRO A 43 12.68 22.53 4.47
N GLU A 44 13.78 22.10 5.09
CA GLU A 44 14.86 21.36 4.41
C GLU A 44 14.37 20.09 3.70
N THR A 45 13.32 19.46 4.20
CA THR A 45 12.68 18.28 3.58
C THR A 45 12.21 18.53 2.15
N TYR A 46 11.82 19.78 1.82
CA TYR A 46 11.49 20.17 0.44
C TYR A 46 12.69 19.97 -0.49
N PHE A 47 13.87 20.42 -0.08
CA PHE A 47 15.09 20.32 -0.90
C PHE A 47 15.57 18.89 -1.02
N LEU A 48 15.53 18.13 0.09
CA LEU A 48 15.86 16.71 0.07
C LEU A 48 14.97 15.92 -0.89
N GLN A 49 13.67 16.21 -0.93
CA GLN A 49 12.77 15.58 -1.91
C GLN A 49 13.16 15.90 -3.35
N ARG A 50 13.54 17.16 -3.66
CA ARG A 50 14.00 17.54 -5.01
C ARG A 50 15.28 16.81 -5.40
N GLU A 51 16.21 16.66 -4.46
CA GLU A 51 17.44 15.88 -4.66
C GLU A 51 17.14 14.40 -4.94
N MET A 52 16.15 13.79 -4.24
CA MET A 52 15.73 12.42 -4.50
C MET A 52 15.07 12.28 -5.88
N GLU A 53 14.23 13.24 -6.26
CA GLU A 53 13.62 13.28 -7.59
C GLU A 53 14.68 13.34 -8.69
N GLU A 54 15.70 14.17 -8.54
CA GLU A 54 16.80 14.28 -9.49
C GLU A 54 17.61 12.98 -9.59
N LYS A 55 17.92 12.34 -8.46
CA LYS A 55 18.62 11.05 -8.41
C LYS A 55 17.81 9.89 -8.97
N SER A 56 16.48 10.00 -8.97
CA SER A 56 15.58 8.90 -9.33
C SER A 56 14.98 9.00 -10.72
N PHE A 57 15.29 10.06 -11.47
CA PHE A 57 14.69 10.30 -12.78
C PHE A 57 15.68 10.89 -13.80
N ASP A 58 15.66 10.33 -14.98
CA ASP A 58 16.20 10.88 -16.22
C ASP A 58 15.28 10.47 -17.37
N PRO A 59 15.06 11.29 -18.42
CA PRO A 59 14.22 10.94 -19.57
C PRO A 59 14.55 9.59 -20.23
N ILE A 60 15.80 9.11 -20.09
CA ILE A 60 16.24 7.83 -20.62
C ILE A 60 15.47 6.63 -20.07
N ILE A 61 14.82 6.76 -18.89
CA ILE A 61 14.03 5.69 -18.25
C ILE A 61 12.52 5.81 -18.48
N ILE A 62 12.04 6.81 -19.22
CA ILE A 62 10.60 6.98 -19.50
C ILE A 62 9.97 5.71 -20.07
N PRO A 63 10.58 5.03 -21.07
CA PRO A 63 10.01 3.78 -21.60
C PRO A 63 9.84 2.69 -20.54
N GLU A 64 10.81 2.54 -19.63
CA GLU A 64 10.72 1.57 -18.53
C GLU A 64 9.66 1.98 -17.49
N MET A 65 9.48 3.27 -17.23
CA MET A 65 8.43 3.74 -16.34
C MET A 65 7.04 3.43 -16.92
N GLN A 66 6.86 3.62 -18.22
CA GLN A 66 5.61 3.25 -18.91
C GLN A 66 5.37 1.73 -18.86
N GLU A 67 6.40 0.92 -19.06
CA GLU A 67 6.33 -0.54 -18.93
C GLU A 67 6.00 -0.95 -17.49
N GLU A 68 6.66 -0.36 -16.48
CA GLU A 68 6.40 -0.62 -15.06
C GLU A 68 4.94 -0.31 -14.70
N ASN A 69 4.43 0.84 -15.14
CA ASN A 69 3.05 1.24 -14.87
C ASN A 69 2.04 0.24 -15.48
N LYS A 70 2.26 -0.19 -16.73
CA LYS A 70 1.41 -1.21 -17.39
C LYS A 70 1.43 -2.54 -16.65
N LEU A 71 2.59 -2.96 -16.16
CA LEU A 71 2.72 -4.18 -15.36
C LEU A 71 2.01 -4.07 -14.00
N ALA A 72 2.13 -2.91 -13.34
CA ALA A 72 1.40 -2.64 -12.11
C ALA A 72 -0.12 -2.64 -12.32
N SER A 73 -0.60 -2.01 -13.40
CA SER A 73 -2.02 -2.04 -13.78
C SER A 73 -2.50 -3.46 -14.11
N LYS A 74 -1.67 -4.25 -14.78
CA LYS A 74 -1.97 -5.67 -15.06
C LYS A 74 -2.12 -6.46 -13.76
N TYR A 75 -1.21 -6.29 -12.80
CA TYR A 75 -1.33 -6.93 -11.48
C TYR A 75 -2.64 -6.56 -10.78
N GLN A 76 -2.98 -5.28 -10.75
CA GLN A 76 -4.24 -4.81 -10.16
C GLN A 76 -5.46 -5.43 -10.86
N ALA A 77 -5.45 -5.52 -12.18
CA ALA A 77 -6.53 -6.14 -12.95
C ALA A 77 -6.68 -7.63 -12.63
N ILE A 78 -5.59 -8.37 -12.47
CA ILE A 78 -5.62 -9.78 -12.05
C ILE A 78 -6.30 -9.91 -10.69
N ILE A 79 -5.86 -9.16 -9.69
CA ILE A 79 -6.43 -9.20 -8.32
C ILE A 79 -7.91 -8.80 -8.32
N ALA A 80 -8.26 -7.73 -9.05
CA ALA A 80 -9.64 -7.23 -9.14
C ALA A 80 -10.59 -8.20 -9.87
N SER A 81 -10.06 -9.09 -10.72
CA SER A 81 -10.85 -10.07 -11.46
C SER A 81 -11.29 -11.27 -10.63
N ALA A 82 -10.83 -11.39 -9.38
CA ALA A 82 -11.09 -12.54 -8.55
C ALA A 82 -12.59 -12.80 -8.33
N GLN A 83 -13.02 -14.00 -8.67
CA GLN A 83 -14.36 -14.52 -8.43
C GLN A 83 -14.21 -15.90 -7.79
N ILE A 84 -14.52 -15.99 -6.49
CA ILE A 84 -14.27 -17.17 -5.67
C ILE A 84 -15.61 -17.71 -5.20
N GLU A 85 -15.94 -18.93 -5.60
CA GLU A 85 -17.14 -19.64 -5.14
C GLU A 85 -16.93 -20.10 -3.69
N PHE A 86 -17.80 -19.65 -2.79
CA PHE A 86 -17.76 -20.04 -1.38
C PHE A 86 -19.18 -20.12 -0.79
N ASP A 87 -19.56 -21.28 -0.25
CA ASP A 87 -20.87 -21.56 0.35
C ASP A 87 -22.07 -21.17 -0.54
N GLY A 88 -21.93 -21.32 -1.87
CA GLY A 88 -22.97 -21.07 -2.85
C GLY A 88 -23.10 -19.60 -3.32
N GLU A 89 -22.18 -18.75 -2.93
CA GLU A 89 -22.08 -17.36 -3.35
C GLU A 89 -20.70 -17.08 -3.97
N THR A 90 -20.63 -16.09 -4.87
CA THR A 90 -19.39 -15.66 -5.50
C THR A 90 -18.83 -14.42 -4.79
N TYR A 91 -17.56 -14.46 -4.41
CA TYR A 91 -16.88 -13.41 -3.66
C TYR A 91 -15.68 -12.86 -4.44
N THR A 92 -15.42 -11.58 -4.26
CA THR A 92 -14.08 -11.00 -4.52
C THR A 92 -13.13 -11.38 -3.37
N LEU A 93 -11.82 -11.22 -3.56
CA LEU A 93 -10.83 -11.43 -2.48
C LEU A 93 -11.18 -10.61 -1.23
N ALA A 94 -11.48 -9.32 -1.38
CA ALA A 94 -11.82 -8.44 -0.26
C ALA A 94 -13.11 -8.88 0.47
N ALA A 95 -14.14 -9.28 -0.27
CA ALA A 95 -15.40 -9.74 0.32
C ALA A 95 -15.22 -11.09 1.05
N LEU A 96 -14.42 -12.01 0.50
CA LEU A 96 -14.14 -13.30 1.12
C LEU A 96 -13.30 -13.15 2.40
N GLU A 97 -12.43 -12.13 2.49
CA GLU A 97 -11.63 -11.89 3.68
C GLU A 97 -12.49 -11.69 4.94
N VAL A 98 -13.70 -11.16 4.82
CA VAL A 98 -14.66 -11.06 5.95
C VAL A 98 -14.96 -12.44 6.54
N LYS A 99 -15.08 -13.47 5.70
CA LYS A 99 -15.36 -14.85 6.14
C LYS A 99 -14.16 -15.50 6.83
N THR A 100 -12.94 -15.03 6.58
CA THR A 100 -11.75 -15.52 7.31
C THR A 100 -11.73 -15.07 8.78
N ASN A 101 -12.62 -14.18 9.18
CA ASN A 101 -12.81 -13.71 10.56
C ASN A 101 -14.10 -14.22 11.21
N ASP A 102 -14.79 -15.18 10.58
CA ASP A 102 -16.05 -15.74 11.11
C ASP A 102 -15.84 -16.38 12.49
N LYS A 103 -16.88 -16.43 13.31
CA LYS A 103 -16.85 -17.07 14.63
C LYS A 103 -16.67 -18.59 14.52
N ASP A 104 -17.23 -19.19 13.49
CA ASP A 104 -17.08 -20.61 13.24
C ASP A 104 -15.69 -20.93 12.68
N ARG A 105 -14.97 -21.80 13.39
CA ARG A 105 -13.59 -22.15 13.04
C ARG A 105 -13.47 -22.86 11.70
N ASP A 106 -14.45 -23.73 11.38
CA ASP A 106 -14.46 -24.45 10.10
C ASP A 106 -14.70 -23.49 8.93
N THR A 107 -15.60 -22.55 9.10
CA THR A 107 -15.85 -21.47 8.12
C THR A 107 -14.59 -20.65 7.87
N ARG A 108 -13.86 -20.21 8.93
CA ARG A 108 -12.58 -19.49 8.77
C ARG A 108 -11.56 -20.31 7.97
N LYS A 109 -11.40 -21.60 8.32
CA LYS A 109 -10.48 -22.50 7.63
C LYS A 109 -10.83 -22.63 6.15
N ARG A 110 -12.09 -22.93 5.83
CA ARG A 110 -12.55 -23.10 4.43
C ARG A 110 -12.40 -21.79 3.65
N ALA A 111 -12.75 -20.64 4.25
CA ALA A 111 -12.61 -19.34 3.63
C ALA A 111 -11.14 -19.01 3.33
N MET A 112 -10.23 -19.27 4.28
CA MET A 112 -8.80 -19.06 4.06
C MET A 112 -8.23 -20.02 3.01
N GLN A 113 -8.69 -21.27 2.96
CA GLN A 113 -8.31 -22.21 1.91
C GLN A 113 -8.80 -21.76 0.52
N ALA A 114 -10.02 -21.25 0.41
CA ALA A 114 -10.55 -20.72 -0.84
C ALA A 114 -9.79 -19.43 -1.26
N TYR A 115 -9.51 -18.54 -0.32
CA TYR A 115 -8.75 -17.31 -0.54
C TYR A 115 -7.35 -17.59 -1.09
N TRP A 116 -6.56 -18.42 -0.41
CA TRP A 116 -5.22 -18.75 -0.85
C TRP A 116 -5.18 -19.73 -2.03
N GLY A 117 -6.21 -20.57 -2.17
CA GLY A 117 -6.40 -21.43 -3.34
C GLY A 117 -6.50 -20.63 -4.63
N TRP A 118 -7.18 -19.49 -4.60
CA TRP A 118 -7.21 -18.57 -5.74
C TRP A 118 -5.81 -18.07 -6.13
N TYR A 119 -4.98 -17.71 -5.14
CA TYR A 119 -3.59 -17.30 -5.40
C TYR A 119 -2.74 -18.46 -5.95
N ASP A 120 -2.94 -19.68 -5.47
CA ASP A 120 -2.24 -20.86 -5.99
C ASP A 120 -2.61 -21.12 -7.47
N GLU A 121 -3.88 -20.96 -7.83
CA GLU A 121 -4.35 -21.10 -9.22
C GLU A 121 -3.77 -20.02 -10.15
N HIS A 122 -3.53 -18.82 -9.63
CA HIS A 122 -2.99 -17.68 -10.39
C HIS A 122 -1.48 -17.45 -10.15
N ALA A 123 -0.81 -18.35 -9.43
CA ALA A 123 0.59 -18.16 -9.00
C ALA A 123 1.55 -17.97 -10.19
N GLN A 124 1.33 -18.68 -11.29
CA GLN A 124 2.17 -18.52 -12.48
C GLN A 124 2.00 -17.13 -13.09
N GLU A 125 0.78 -16.67 -13.32
CA GLU A 125 0.52 -15.37 -13.95
C GLU A 125 1.03 -14.20 -13.07
N ILE A 126 0.77 -14.27 -11.77
CA ILE A 126 1.26 -13.28 -10.80
C ILE A 126 2.79 -13.30 -10.74
N GLY A 127 3.40 -14.49 -10.74
CA GLY A 127 4.84 -14.68 -10.75
C GLY A 127 5.51 -14.10 -12.00
N GLU A 128 4.89 -14.27 -13.17
CA GLU A 128 5.38 -13.70 -14.44
C GLU A 128 5.35 -12.15 -14.41
N VAL A 129 4.28 -11.55 -13.87
CA VAL A 129 4.21 -10.08 -13.71
C VAL A 129 5.26 -9.59 -12.72
N TYR A 130 5.46 -10.30 -11.61
CA TYR A 130 6.49 -9.97 -10.63
C TYR A 130 7.90 -10.02 -11.23
N ASP A 131 8.22 -11.08 -11.98
CA ASP A 131 9.53 -11.21 -12.65
C ASP A 131 9.78 -10.09 -13.65
N GLN A 132 8.77 -9.73 -14.46
CA GLN A 132 8.84 -8.61 -15.39
C GLN A 132 9.06 -7.27 -14.67
N LEU A 133 8.41 -7.05 -13.51
CA LEU A 133 8.63 -5.87 -12.67
C LEU A 133 10.07 -5.82 -12.13
N VAL A 134 10.63 -6.93 -11.70
CA VAL A 134 12.03 -7.00 -11.26
C VAL A 134 12.97 -6.67 -12.41
N GLN A 135 12.72 -7.20 -13.62
CA GLN A 135 13.53 -6.95 -14.80
C GLN A 135 13.48 -5.48 -15.24
N VAL A 136 12.29 -4.87 -15.34
CA VAL A 136 12.14 -3.47 -15.76
C VAL A 136 12.80 -2.52 -14.77
N ARG A 137 12.60 -2.75 -13.47
CA ARG A 137 13.23 -1.97 -12.39
C ARG A 137 14.75 -2.10 -12.40
N THR A 138 15.27 -3.29 -12.69
CA THR A 138 16.72 -3.52 -12.85
C THR A 138 17.26 -2.75 -14.05
N ARG A 139 16.54 -2.72 -15.19
CA ARG A 139 16.92 -1.93 -16.37
C ARG A 139 16.96 -0.43 -16.07
N MET A 140 15.94 0.10 -15.36
CA MET A 140 15.93 1.50 -14.91
C MET A 140 17.19 1.84 -14.09
N ALA A 141 17.47 1.02 -13.08
CA ALA A 141 18.63 1.22 -12.21
C ALA A 141 19.94 1.26 -13.01
N LYS A 142 20.12 0.30 -13.92
CA LYS A 142 21.31 0.25 -14.78
C LYS A 142 21.43 1.46 -15.71
N LYS A 143 20.34 1.93 -16.30
CA LYS A 143 20.33 3.13 -17.15
C LYS A 143 20.72 4.40 -16.38
N LEU A 144 20.34 4.48 -15.10
CA LEU A 144 20.69 5.59 -14.22
C LEU A 144 22.08 5.43 -13.55
N GLY A 145 22.82 4.36 -13.86
CA GLY A 145 24.17 4.13 -13.34
C GLY A 145 24.26 3.45 -11.99
N TYR A 146 23.13 2.95 -11.45
CA TYR A 146 23.10 2.21 -10.18
C TYR A 146 23.50 0.73 -10.39
N GLU A 147 24.12 0.15 -9.37
CA GLU A 147 24.49 -1.27 -9.38
C GLU A 147 23.26 -2.19 -9.43
N ASN A 148 22.21 -1.84 -8.67
CA ASN A 148 20.94 -2.55 -8.62
C ASN A 148 19.79 -1.59 -8.27
N TYR A 149 18.56 -2.12 -8.17
CA TYR A 149 17.39 -1.29 -7.92
C TYR A 149 17.26 -0.81 -6.46
N ILE A 150 18.02 -1.34 -5.50
CA ILE A 150 17.83 -1.04 -4.07
C ILE A 150 17.99 0.45 -3.81
N GLU A 151 19.10 1.05 -4.22
CA GLU A 151 19.37 2.48 -4.00
C GLU A 151 18.36 3.35 -4.74
N LEU A 152 18.11 3.07 -6.02
CA LEU A 152 17.09 3.76 -6.80
C LEU A 152 15.70 3.65 -6.16
N GLY A 153 15.36 2.48 -5.62
CA GLY A 153 14.11 2.25 -4.92
C GLY A 153 13.95 3.14 -3.68
N TYR A 154 15.02 3.35 -2.91
CA TYR A 154 15.00 4.28 -1.76
C TYR A 154 14.74 5.71 -2.22
N TYR A 155 15.40 6.19 -3.28
CA TYR A 155 15.15 7.53 -3.83
C TYR A 155 13.73 7.67 -4.36
N ARG A 156 13.22 6.70 -5.11
CA ARG A 156 11.84 6.71 -5.64
C ARG A 156 10.76 6.68 -4.55
N MET A 157 11.07 6.09 -3.40
CA MET A 157 10.20 6.08 -2.21
C MET A 157 10.43 7.29 -1.28
N MET A 158 11.23 8.27 -1.69
CA MET A 158 11.54 9.48 -0.89
C MET A 158 12.10 9.16 0.50
N ARG A 159 12.93 8.10 0.59
CA ARG A 159 13.60 7.70 1.83
C ARG A 159 14.94 8.40 1.93
N PHE A 160 14.97 9.58 2.51
CA PHE A 160 16.16 10.43 2.58
C PHE A 160 16.80 10.50 3.97
N ASP A 161 16.12 10.02 5.01
CA ASP A 161 16.55 10.07 6.42
C ASP A 161 17.02 8.71 6.96
N TYR A 162 16.92 7.65 6.19
CA TYR A 162 17.46 6.33 6.51
C TYR A 162 17.85 5.56 5.24
N ASN A 163 18.75 4.61 5.40
CA ASN A 163 19.33 3.82 4.33
C ASN A 163 19.10 2.32 4.52
N LYS A 164 19.69 1.52 3.66
CA LYS A 164 19.57 0.06 3.67
C LYS A 164 20.10 -0.56 4.97
N GLU A 165 21.19 -0.04 5.48
CA GLU A 165 21.87 -0.51 6.70
C GLU A 165 20.99 -0.23 7.93
N ASP A 166 20.33 0.93 7.98
CA ASP A 166 19.38 1.28 9.04
C ASP A 166 18.18 0.31 9.05
N VAL A 167 17.66 -0.02 7.86
CA VAL A 167 16.57 -1.00 7.72
C VAL A 167 17.02 -2.42 8.09
N GLU A 168 18.25 -2.80 7.78
CA GLU A 168 18.81 -4.09 8.19
C GLU A 168 18.92 -4.19 9.71
N ASN A 169 19.43 -3.14 10.37
CA ASN A 169 19.48 -3.06 11.81
C ASN A 169 18.09 -3.08 12.46
N TYR A 170 17.13 -2.34 11.90
CA TYR A 170 15.73 -2.39 12.37
C TYR A 170 15.14 -3.82 12.29
N ARG A 171 15.33 -4.51 11.16
CA ARG A 171 14.84 -5.89 11.00
C ARG A 171 15.48 -6.86 11.98
N LYS A 172 16.78 -6.65 12.31
CA LYS A 172 17.47 -7.44 13.34
C LYS A 172 16.83 -7.24 14.70
N GLN A 173 16.54 -5.99 15.10
CA GLN A 173 15.85 -5.71 16.37
C GLN A 173 14.46 -6.32 16.41
N VAL A 174 13.71 -6.25 15.31
CA VAL A 174 12.39 -6.90 15.21
C VAL A 174 12.51 -8.42 15.43
N LEU A 175 13.50 -9.06 14.81
CA LEU A 175 13.71 -10.50 14.96
C LEU A 175 14.11 -10.88 16.40
N GLU A 176 14.95 -10.07 17.04
CA GLU A 176 15.52 -10.37 18.37
C GLU A 176 14.55 -10.01 19.51
N ASP A 177 13.78 -8.93 19.38
CA ASP A 177 12.98 -8.36 20.46
C ASP A 177 11.46 -8.52 20.24
N VAL A 178 10.96 -8.29 19.02
CA VAL A 178 9.52 -8.27 18.75
C VAL A 178 8.98 -9.68 18.48
N VAL A 179 9.67 -10.47 17.67
CA VAL A 179 9.22 -11.84 17.33
C VAL A 179 9.04 -12.74 18.56
N PRO A 180 9.95 -12.75 19.57
CA PRO A 180 9.71 -13.51 20.78
C PRO A 180 8.47 -13.07 21.56
N LEU A 181 8.22 -11.75 21.65
CA LEU A 181 7.02 -11.21 22.28
C LEU A 181 5.74 -11.63 21.53
N ASP A 182 5.76 -11.56 20.19
CA ASP A 182 4.64 -11.98 19.36
C ASP A 182 4.30 -13.47 19.54
N ASN A 183 5.32 -14.32 19.61
CA ASN A 183 5.14 -15.73 19.93
C ASN A 183 4.47 -15.95 21.30
N GLU A 184 4.82 -15.14 22.32
CA GLU A 184 4.12 -15.21 23.62
C GLU A 184 2.66 -14.77 23.50
N LEU A 185 2.35 -13.76 22.69
CA LEU A 185 0.99 -13.28 22.47
C LEU A 185 0.15 -14.38 21.78
N TYR A 186 0.68 -15.03 20.76
CA TYR A 186 0.03 -16.18 20.12
C TYR A 186 -0.19 -17.36 21.10
N ALA A 187 0.77 -17.66 21.96
CA ALA A 187 0.59 -18.69 22.98
C ALA A 187 -0.52 -18.34 23.98
N ARG A 188 -0.63 -17.07 24.38
CA ARG A 188 -1.73 -16.58 25.22
C ARG A 188 -3.08 -16.62 24.51
N GLN A 189 -3.13 -16.27 23.22
CA GLN A 189 -4.32 -16.37 22.38
C GLN A 189 -4.77 -17.82 22.23
N GLN A 190 -3.86 -18.74 21.92
CA GLN A 190 -4.14 -20.17 21.83
C GLN A 190 -4.79 -20.71 23.11
N LYS A 191 -4.22 -20.36 24.27
CA LYS A 191 -4.75 -20.75 25.59
C LYS A 191 -6.13 -20.13 25.85
N ARG A 192 -6.33 -18.86 25.50
CA ARG A 192 -7.61 -18.12 25.67
C ARG A 192 -8.71 -18.76 24.82
N LEU A 193 -8.38 -19.20 23.60
CA LEU A 193 -9.32 -19.84 22.68
C LEU A 193 -9.56 -21.33 23.01
N GLY A 194 -8.70 -21.92 23.83
CA GLY A 194 -8.80 -23.35 24.19
C GLY A 194 -8.43 -24.29 23.03
N TYR A 195 -7.56 -23.86 22.13
CA TYR A 195 -7.13 -24.66 20.99
C TYR A 195 -5.86 -25.44 21.30
N ASP A 196 -5.80 -26.70 20.86
CA ASP A 196 -4.59 -27.53 20.95
C ASP A 196 -3.47 -26.99 20.05
N THR A 197 -3.85 -26.41 18.90
CA THR A 197 -2.94 -25.78 17.95
C THR A 197 -3.61 -24.54 17.37
N LEU A 198 -2.88 -23.43 17.35
CA LEU A 198 -3.25 -22.23 16.63
C LEU A 198 -2.77 -22.39 15.17
N HIS A 199 -3.66 -22.23 14.22
CA HIS A 199 -3.36 -22.26 12.79
C HIS A 199 -3.51 -20.88 12.18
N ALA A 200 -3.02 -20.68 10.96
CA ALA A 200 -3.10 -19.40 10.25
C ALA A 200 -4.53 -18.82 10.19
N TRP A 201 -5.55 -19.67 10.04
CA TRP A 201 -6.97 -19.25 10.08
C TRP A 201 -7.48 -18.85 11.45
N ASP A 202 -6.69 -19.01 12.51
CA ASP A 202 -7.02 -18.61 13.88
C ASP A 202 -6.34 -17.32 14.31
N GLU A 203 -5.29 -16.87 13.61
CA GLU A 203 -4.44 -15.74 14.02
C GLU A 203 -5.22 -14.44 14.24
N LYS A 204 -6.18 -14.15 13.36
CA LYS A 204 -7.03 -12.96 13.46
C LYS A 204 -8.21 -13.12 14.44
N PHE A 205 -8.43 -14.29 15.03
CA PHE A 205 -9.55 -14.56 15.92
C PHE A 205 -9.16 -14.52 17.39
N GLU A 206 -9.53 -13.45 18.08
CA GLU A 206 -9.02 -13.13 19.40
C GLU A 206 -9.83 -13.69 20.56
N PHE A 207 -11.15 -13.75 20.44
CA PHE A 207 -12.05 -14.09 21.55
C PHE A 207 -13.14 -15.07 21.11
N THR A 208 -13.45 -16.04 21.97
CA THR A 208 -14.52 -17.04 21.74
C THR A 208 -15.90 -16.38 21.56
N SER A 209 -16.11 -15.19 22.11
CA SER A 209 -17.32 -14.39 21.91
C SER A 209 -17.39 -13.73 20.53
N GLY A 210 -16.31 -13.74 19.76
CA GLY A 210 -16.08 -13.02 18.53
C GLY A 210 -15.22 -11.79 18.73
N ASN A 211 -14.58 -11.35 17.66
CA ASN A 211 -13.76 -10.14 17.66
C ASN A 211 -14.64 -8.89 17.91
N PRO A 212 -14.05 -7.80 18.44
CA PRO A 212 -14.75 -6.53 18.52
C PRO A 212 -15.23 -6.08 17.14
N ALA A 213 -16.46 -5.63 17.06
CA ALA A 213 -17.05 -5.12 15.84
C ALA A 213 -17.77 -3.79 16.12
N PRO A 214 -17.84 -2.86 15.15
CA PRO A 214 -18.64 -1.65 15.28
C PRO A 214 -20.09 -2.00 15.60
N LYS A 215 -20.70 -1.27 16.55
CA LYS A 215 -22.09 -1.50 16.98
C LYS A 215 -23.10 -0.61 16.25
N TYR A 216 -22.62 0.27 15.40
CA TYR A 216 -23.43 1.34 14.80
C TYR A 216 -23.53 1.12 13.28
N SER A 217 -24.61 1.64 12.68
CA SER A 217 -24.71 1.71 11.21
C SER A 217 -23.65 2.65 10.64
N ARG A 218 -23.41 2.54 9.32
CA ARG A 218 -22.50 3.44 8.59
C ARG A 218 -22.83 4.91 8.83
N GLU A 219 -24.10 5.28 8.72
CA GLU A 219 -24.57 6.65 8.89
C GLU A 219 -24.31 7.16 10.33
N GLU A 220 -24.52 6.30 11.32
CA GLU A 220 -24.23 6.66 12.71
C GLU A 220 -22.73 6.78 12.97
N LEU A 221 -21.90 5.95 12.34
CA LEU A 221 -20.44 6.06 12.42
C LEU A 221 -19.94 7.36 11.81
N VAL A 222 -20.47 7.78 10.65
CA VAL A 222 -20.12 9.07 10.02
C VAL A 222 -20.51 10.24 10.92
N LYS A 223 -21.73 10.24 11.50
CA LYS A 223 -22.15 11.28 12.45
C LYS A 223 -21.24 11.37 13.68
N ARG A 224 -20.83 10.23 14.22
CA ARG A 224 -19.90 10.18 15.36
C ARG A 224 -18.51 10.67 14.99
N ALA A 225 -18.02 10.29 13.79
CA ALA A 225 -16.76 10.79 13.29
C ALA A 225 -16.79 12.31 13.10
N LEU A 226 -17.85 12.86 12.51
CA LEU A 226 -18.02 14.31 12.37
C LEU A 226 -17.96 15.01 13.74
N LYS A 227 -18.69 14.50 14.74
CA LYS A 227 -18.63 15.04 16.08
C LYS A 227 -17.22 14.99 16.68
N MET A 228 -16.49 13.88 16.52
CA MET A 228 -15.11 13.75 16.99
C MET A 228 -14.18 14.76 16.32
N TYR A 229 -14.30 14.96 15.00
CA TYR A 229 -13.51 15.94 14.26
C TYR A 229 -13.82 17.38 14.70
N GLN A 230 -15.10 17.71 14.97
CA GLN A 230 -15.50 19.01 15.49
C GLN A 230 -14.97 19.28 16.92
N GLU A 231 -14.94 18.24 17.77
CA GLU A 231 -14.38 18.33 19.12
C GLU A 231 -12.85 18.44 19.12
N LEU A 232 -12.17 17.88 18.10
CA LEU A 232 -10.72 17.94 17.95
C LEU A 232 -10.24 19.35 17.56
N ASP A 233 -10.78 19.89 16.49
CA ASP A 233 -10.50 21.24 15.99
C ASP A 233 -11.62 21.70 15.04
N PRO A 234 -12.06 22.98 15.09
CA PRO A 234 -13.11 23.48 14.21
C PRO A 234 -12.80 23.29 12.71
N LYS A 235 -11.54 23.45 12.29
CA LYS A 235 -11.14 23.29 10.87
C LYS A 235 -11.20 21.84 10.41
N THR A 236 -10.84 20.88 11.28
CA THR A 236 -10.99 19.46 10.94
C THR A 236 -12.44 19.06 10.84
N GLY A 237 -13.30 19.61 11.70
CA GLY A 237 -14.75 19.44 11.62
C GLY A 237 -15.33 19.98 10.31
N GLU A 238 -15.00 21.22 9.94
CA GLU A 238 -15.42 21.85 8.67
C GLU A 238 -14.96 21.03 7.46
N PHE A 239 -13.73 20.55 7.46
CA PHE A 239 -13.18 19.73 6.37
C PHE A 239 -13.90 18.37 6.27
N PHE A 240 -14.17 17.70 7.40
CA PHE A 240 -14.86 16.42 7.37
C PHE A 240 -16.33 16.57 6.94
N GLU A 241 -17.01 17.65 7.35
CA GLU A 241 -18.35 18.00 6.87
C GLU A 241 -18.37 18.25 5.37
N PHE A 242 -17.39 19.00 4.85
CA PHE A 242 -17.20 19.20 3.41
C PHE A 242 -17.04 17.87 2.65
N MET A 243 -16.25 16.93 3.17
CA MET A 243 -16.07 15.60 2.58
C MET A 243 -17.37 14.80 2.57
N THR A 244 -18.12 14.85 3.66
CA THR A 244 -19.38 14.11 3.84
C THR A 244 -20.47 14.65 2.91
N ASP A 245 -20.63 15.98 2.86
CA ASP A 245 -21.65 16.66 2.02
C ASP A 245 -21.41 16.47 0.53
N ARG A 246 -20.16 16.23 0.13
CA ARG A 246 -19.78 16.01 -1.27
C ARG A 246 -19.59 14.54 -1.64
N GLU A 247 -19.97 13.64 -0.77
CA GLU A 247 -19.86 12.19 -0.98
C GLU A 247 -18.43 11.75 -1.40
N LEU A 248 -17.41 12.35 -0.76
CA LEU A 248 -16.00 12.06 -1.03
C LEU A 248 -15.47 10.89 -0.19
N LEU A 249 -16.33 10.22 0.60
CA LEU A 249 -15.99 9.06 1.38
C LEU A 249 -16.41 7.80 0.62
N ASP A 250 -15.45 6.93 0.34
CA ASP A 250 -15.71 5.57 -0.17
C ASP A 250 -15.93 4.66 1.06
N LEU A 251 -17.17 4.26 1.28
CA LEU A 251 -17.59 3.50 2.46
C LEU A 251 -18.34 2.20 2.09
N ASP A 252 -18.35 1.80 0.83
CA ASP A 252 -19.04 0.59 0.36
C ASP A 252 -18.17 -0.67 0.45
#